data_382bd929ab86cc911c5849576466f545
#
_entry.id   382bd929ab86cc911c5849576466f545
#
_cell.length_a   1.000
_cell.length_b   1.000
_cell.length_c   1.000
_cell.angle_alpha   90.00
_cell.angle_beta   90.00
_cell.angle_gamma   90.00
#
_symmetry.space_group_name_H-M   'P 1'
#
loop_
_entity.id
_entity.type
_entity.pdbx_description
1 polymer ?
#
loop_
_entity_poly.entity_id
_entity_poly.type
_entity_poly.pdbx_seq_one_letter_code
_entity_poly.pdbx_strand_id
1 'polypeptide(L)'
;QIFNFKQGSYVLIQGCGPIGLLLLTAVRTMGVRNIIAVDGDEKRLAMAKKLGAAYTANFMTEDAIAKVMDITGGKGAEMAFQCTGSPKAASTVWKYVRRGGSMCELGFFVDNGPTEYNPHLDICNKEIKVIGSWTYQAKDWIQACDMLKEAQKDGLPVEELLTIEQETLHEAPVHIDLSVLIDFRSGQ
;
A
#
# COMPACT_ATOMS: atom_id res chain seq x y z
N GLN A 1 -16.03 -2.10 7.40
CA GLN A 1 -14.62 -2.32 7.80
C GLN A 1 -14.22 -3.72 7.37
N ILE A 2 -13.48 -3.83 6.26
CA ILE A 2 -13.16 -5.15 5.64
C ILE A 2 -11.98 -5.82 6.37
N PHE A 3 -11.14 -5.04 7.06
CA PHE A 3 -9.94 -5.54 7.72
C PHE A 3 -9.98 -5.27 9.22
N ASN A 4 -9.73 -6.31 10.00
CA ASN A 4 -9.56 -6.22 11.45
C ASN A 4 -8.11 -6.65 11.76
N PHE A 5 -7.24 -5.68 11.95
CA PHE A 5 -5.85 -5.94 12.29
C PHE A 5 -5.73 -6.24 13.79
N LYS A 6 -5.13 -7.37 14.12
CA LYS A 6 -4.77 -7.67 15.50
C LYS A 6 -3.49 -6.93 15.88
N GLN A 7 -3.34 -6.64 17.15
CA GLN A 7 -2.08 -6.11 17.67
C GLN A 7 -0.93 -7.07 17.29
N GLY A 8 0.14 -6.52 16.72
CA GLY A 8 1.28 -7.31 16.25
C GLY A 8 1.18 -7.87 14.84
N SER A 9 0.04 -7.71 14.14
CA SER A 9 -0.07 -8.12 12.73
C SER A 9 0.94 -7.43 11.84
N TYR A 10 1.56 -8.19 10.94
CA TYR A 10 2.37 -7.66 9.85
C TYR A 10 1.49 -7.33 8.66
N VAL A 11 1.57 -6.09 8.19
CA VAL A 11 0.88 -5.63 6.99
C VAL A 11 1.94 -5.23 5.96
N LEU A 12 1.86 -5.82 4.77
CA LEU A 12 2.78 -5.55 3.69
C LEU A 12 2.11 -4.70 2.61
N ILE A 13 2.82 -3.69 2.14
CA ILE A 13 2.42 -2.85 1.02
C ILE A 13 3.45 -3.01 -0.08
N GLN A 14 3.04 -3.60 -1.18
CA GLN A 14 3.85 -3.77 -2.38
C GLN A 14 3.53 -2.64 -3.36
N GLY A 15 4.53 -1.81 -3.63
CA GLY A 15 4.41 -0.58 -4.40
C GLY A 15 4.18 0.62 -3.50
N CYS A 16 5.19 1.49 -3.43
CA CYS A 16 5.18 2.73 -2.65
C CYS A 16 4.99 3.96 -3.54
N GLY A 17 4.15 3.84 -4.57
CA GLY A 17 3.62 4.97 -5.33
C GLY A 17 2.58 5.75 -4.50
N PRO A 18 1.90 6.74 -5.09
CA PRO A 18 0.92 7.58 -4.39
C PRO A 18 -0.13 6.75 -3.63
N ILE A 19 -0.72 5.75 -4.28
CA ILE A 19 -1.75 4.89 -3.66
C ILE A 19 -1.15 4.08 -2.48
N GLY A 20 0.03 3.46 -2.69
CA GLY A 20 0.67 2.66 -1.65
C GLY A 20 1.07 3.49 -0.43
N LEU A 21 1.59 4.70 -0.61
CA LEU A 21 1.97 5.58 0.49
C LEU A 21 0.76 6.13 1.25
N LEU A 22 -0.34 6.50 0.55
CA LEU A 22 -1.59 6.89 1.19
C LEU A 22 -2.21 5.72 1.98
N LEU A 23 -2.18 4.51 1.41
CA LEU A 23 -2.64 3.31 2.10
C LEU A 23 -1.78 2.99 3.33
N LEU A 24 -0.45 3.15 3.23
CA LEU A 24 0.46 3.00 4.36
C LEU A 24 0.08 3.95 5.50
N THR A 25 -0.18 5.21 5.16
CA THR A 25 -0.62 6.23 6.12
C THR A 25 -1.94 5.81 6.78
N ALA A 26 -2.92 5.35 6.00
CA ALA A 26 -4.19 4.86 6.53
C ALA A 26 -4.02 3.66 7.49
N VAL A 27 -3.23 2.68 7.10
CA VAL A 27 -2.93 1.51 7.94
C VAL A 27 -2.21 1.92 9.22
N ARG A 28 -1.31 2.91 9.14
CA ARG A 28 -0.57 3.43 10.29
C ARG A 28 -1.50 4.16 11.29
N THR A 29 -2.44 4.98 10.82
CA THR A 29 -3.44 5.66 11.67
C THR A 29 -4.43 4.69 12.30
N MET A 30 -4.70 3.53 11.67
CA MET A 30 -5.47 2.44 12.25
C MET A 30 -4.73 1.70 13.40
N GLY A 31 -3.52 2.13 13.75
CA GLY A 31 -2.75 1.57 14.86
C GLY A 31 -1.81 0.43 14.51
N VAL A 32 -1.72 0.03 13.24
CA VAL A 32 -0.75 -1.00 12.82
C VAL A 32 0.67 -0.42 12.92
N ARG A 33 1.59 -1.19 13.52
CA ARG A 33 2.98 -0.79 13.72
C ARG A 33 3.96 -1.59 12.88
N ASN A 34 3.67 -2.86 12.60
CA ASN A 34 4.53 -3.73 11.80
C ASN A 34 4.16 -3.61 10.31
N ILE A 35 4.45 -2.47 9.72
CA ILE A 35 4.21 -2.21 8.30
C ILE A 35 5.51 -2.49 7.54
N ILE A 36 5.42 -3.32 6.50
CA ILE A 36 6.52 -3.68 5.60
C ILE A 36 6.23 -3.03 4.25
N ALA A 37 7.08 -2.13 3.79
CA ALA A 37 6.98 -1.50 2.48
C ALA A 37 7.95 -2.16 1.51
N VAL A 38 7.46 -2.56 0.34
CA VAL A 38 8.24 -3.21 -0.72
C VAL A 38 8.15 -2.39 -2.00
N ASP A 39 9.27 -1.90 -2.50
CA ASP A 39 9.38 -1.14 -3.75
C ASP A 39 10.77 -1.34 -4.38
N GLY A 40 10.97 -0.89 -5.61
CA GLY A 40 12.28 -0.85 -6.26
C GLY A 40 12.99 0.52 -6.19
N ASP A 41 12.31 1.55 -5.69
CA ASP A 41 12.78 2.92 -5.62
C ASP A 41 13.13 3.32 -4.18
N GLU A 42 14.41 3.69 -3.95
CA GLU A 42 14.90 4.09 -2.62
C GLU A 42 14.23 5.36 -2.08
N LYS A 43 13.87 6.32 -2.94
CA LYS A 43 13.20 7.56 -2.51
C LYS A 43 11.79 7.24 -1.97
N ARG A 44 11.06 6.36 -2.66
CA ARG A 44 9.74 5.89 -2.25
C ARG A 44 9.81 5.09 -0.94
N LEU A 45 10.81 4.23 -0.79
CA LEU A 45 11.04 3.50 0.45
C LEU A 45 11.45 4.43 1.61
N ALA A 46 12.24 5.47 1.34
CA ALA A 46 12.57 6.48 2.34
C ALA A 46 11.32 7.25 2.80
N MET A 47 10.41 7.58 1.86
CA MET A 47 9.13 8.19 2.20
C MET A 47 8.23 7.23 3.00
N ALA A 48 8.17 5.96 2.62
CA ALA A 48 7.44 4.94 3.37
C ALA A 48 7.93 4.87 4.83
N LYS A 49 9.24 4.96 5.07
CA LYS A 49 9.81 5.04 6.43
C LYS A 49 9.35 6.28 7.18
N LYS A 50 9.36 7.46 6.56
CA LYS A 50 8.88 8.71 7.19
C LYS A 50 7.40 8.60 7.58
N LEU A 51 6.60 7.92 6.77
CA LEU A 51 5.17 7.68 7.02
C LEU A 51 4.90 6.56 8.03
N GLY A 52 5.96 5.92 8.55
CA GLY A 52 5.85 4.96 9.64
C GLY A 52 5.93 3.49 9.25
N ALA A 53 6.47 3.15 8.07
CA ALA A 53 6.87 1.78 7.78
C ALA A 53 7.98 1.34 8.74
N ALA A 54 7.76 0.26 9.46
CA ALA A 54 8.77 -0.30 10.37
C ALA A 54 9.90 -0.97 9.58
N TYR A 55 9.58 -1.54 8.42
CA TYR A 55 10.51 -2.28 7.58
C TYR A 55 10.34 -1.88 6.12
N THR A 56 11.45 -1.92 5.38
CA THR A 56 11.45 -1.72 3.94
C THR A 56 12.24 -2.83 3.26
N ALA A 57 11.84 -3.22 2.05
CA ALA A 57 12.59 -4.15 1.21
C ALA A 57 12.64 -3.62 -0.23
N ASN A 58 13.85 -3.54 -0.79
CA ASN A 58 14.07 -3.09 -2.16
C ASN A 58 14.34 -4.30 -3.06
N PHE A 59 13.34 -4.67 -3.87
CA PHE A 59 13.46 -5.84 -4.75
C PHE A 59 14.48 -5.68 -5.90
N MET A 60 15.01 -4.46 -6.13
CA MET A 60 16.08 -4.22 -7.12
C MET A 60 17.47 -4.52 -6.58
N THR A 61 17.66 -4.45 -5.26
CA THR A 61 18.97 -4.55 -4.62
C THR A 61 19.12 -5.74 -3.68
N GLU A 62 18.00 -6.40 -3.31
CA GLU A 62 17.98 -7.54 -2.37
C GLU A 62 16.87 -8.54 -2.69
N ASP A 63 16.94 -9.73 -2.12
CA ASP A 63 15.84 -10.69 -2.14
C ASP A 63 14.75 -10.24 -1.16
N ALA A 64 13.79 -9.47 -1.68
CA ALA A 64 12.69 -8.94 -0.89
C ALA A 64 11.82 -10.03 -0.26
N ILE A 65 11.71 -11.22 -0.91
CA ILE A 65 10.92 -12.34 -0.37
C ILE A 65 11.63 -12.90 0.85
N ALA A 66 12.91 -13.21 0.73
CA ALA A 66 13.71 -13.72 1.84
C ALA A 66 13.72 -12.73 3.01
N LYS A 67 13.86 -11.43 2.74
CA LYS A 67 13.83 -10.39 3.77
C LYS A 67 12.48 -10.30 4.49
N VAL A 68 11.37 -10.35 3.77
CA VAL A 68 10.03 -10.35 4.38
C VAL A 68 9.83 -11.60 5.24
N MET A 69 10.30 -12.76 4.77
CA MET A 69 10.24 -13.99 5.55
C MET A 69 11.07 -13.89 6.83
N ASP A 70 12.26 -13.32 6.79
CA ASP A 70 13.10 -13.10 7.97
C ASP A 70 12.39 -12.17 8.98
N ILE A 71 11.89 -11.01 8.54
CA ILE A 71 11.14 -10.05 9.36
C ILE A 71 9.95 -10.71 10.06
N THR A 72 9.26 -11.62 9.38
CA THR A 72 8.02 -12.25 9.87
C THR A 72 8.24 -13.60 10.54
N GLY A 73 9.51 -13.98 10.82
CA GLY A 73 9.87 -15.26 11.43
C GLY A 73 9.46 -16.46 10.57
N GLY A 74 9.62 -16.38 9.26
CA GLY A 74 9.31 -17.41 8.27
C GLY A 74 7.84 -17.59 7.94
N LYS A 75 6.95 -16.77 8.50
CA LYS A 75 5.49 -16.94 8.34
C LYS A 75 4.91 -16.16 7.16
N GLY A 76 5.42 -14.98 6.87
CA GLY A 76 4.84 -13.99 5.96
C GLY A 76 3.85 -13.06 6.67
N ALA A 77 3.34 -12.07 5.93
CA ALA A 77 2.44 -11.04 6.43
C ALA A 77 0.98 -11.56 6.56
N GLU A 78 0.26 -11.06 7.56
CA GLU A 78 -1.18 -11.32 7.73
C GLU A 78 -2.00 -10.75 6.57
N MET A 79 -1.56 -9.62 6.07
CA MET A 79 -2.21 -8.90 4.98
C MET A 79 -1.15 -8.34 4.04
N ALA A 80 -1.35 -8.52 2.74
CA ALA A 80 -0.59 -7.86 1.71
C ALA A 80 -1.52 -7.04 0.81
N PHE A 81 -1.11 -5.82 0.52
CA PHE A 81 -1.75 -4.94 -0.45
C PHE A 81 -0.86 -4.84 -1.68
N GLN A 82 -1.40 -5.17 -2.83
CA GLN A 82 -0.75 -4.99 -4.13
C GLN A 82 -1.18 -3.64 -4.71
N CYS A 83 -0.24 -2.70 -4.79
CA CYS A 83 -0.47 -1.31 -5.21
C CYS A 83 0.33 -0.93 -6.47
N THR A 84 0.85 -1.92 -7.20
CA THR A 84 1.60 -1.67 -8.45
C THR A 84 0.76 -2.04 -9.67
N GLY A 85 0.95 -1.35 -10.80
CA GLY A 85 0.38 -1.76 -12.08
C GLY A 85 1.26 -2.76 -12.85
N SER A 86 2.21 -3.43 -12.19
CA SER A 86 3.15 -4.35 -12.83
C SER A 86 2.72 -5.82 -12.69
N PRO A 87 2.41 -6.54 -13.79
CA PRO A 87 2.10 -7.97 -13.73
C PRO A 87 3.20 -8.80 -13.05
N LYS A 88 4.47 -8.45 -13.28
CA LYS A 88 5.62 -9.11 -12.64
C LYS A 88 5.64 -8.91 -11.13
N ALA A 89 5.33 -7.71 -10.64
CA ALA A 89 5.23 -7.47 -9.21
C ALA A 89 4.04 -8.21 -8.60
N ALA A 90 2.87 -8.16 -9.25
CA ALA A 90 1.68 -8.86 -8.80
C ALA A 90 1.87 -10.38 -8.68
N SER A 91 2.66 -10.99 -9.57
CA SER A 91 2.98 -12.43 -9.49
C SER A 91 3.78 -12.80 -8.23
N THR A 92 4.42 -11.85 -7.56
CA THR A 92 5.23 -12.09 -6.36
C THR A 92 4.49 -11.84 -5.05
N VAL A 93 3.36 -11.10 -5.06
CA VAL A 93 2.65 -10.71 -3.84
C VAL A 93 2.23 -11.91 -2.98
N TRP A 94 1.85 -13.02 -3.63
CA TRP A 94 1.44 -14.27 -2.98
C TRP A 94 2.51 -14.85 -2.06
N LYS A 95 3.78 -14.61 -2.39
CA LYS A 95 4.93 -15.13 -1.64
C LYS A 95 5.14 -14.42 -0.31
N TYR A 96 4.63 -13.21 -0.18
CA TYR A 96 4.72 -12.43 1.05
C TYR A 96 3.64 -12.77 2.08
N VAL A 97 2.52 -13.39 1.64
CA VAL A 97 1.35 -13.65 2.50
C VAL A 97 1.49 -14.97 3.23
N ARG A 98 1.22 -14.96 4.53
CA ARG A 98 1.21 -16.18 5.35
C ARG A 98 0.02 -17.08 5.05
N ARG A 99 0.09 -18.33 5.52
CA ARG A 99 -1.06 -19.23 5.53
C ARG A 99 -2.23 -18.62 6.34
N GLY A 100 -3.44 -18.70 5.81
CA GLY A 100 -4.65 -18.09 6.38
C GLY A 100 -4.64 -16.56 6.36
N GLY A 101 -3.72 -15.95 5.61
CA GLY A 101 -3.63 -14.51 5.43
C GLY A 101 -4.60 -13.96 4.38
N SER A 102 -4.44 -12.70 4.04
CA SER A 102 -5.27 -12.03 3.04
C SER A 102 -4.41 -11.24 2.07
N MET A 103 -4.86 -11.12 0.83
CA MET A 103 -4.28 -10.27 -0.20
C MET A 103 -5.36 -9.36 -0.77
N CYS A 104 -5.07 -8.07 -0.90
CA CYS A 104 -5.93 -7.10 -1.56
C CYS A 104 -5.25 -6.55 -2.80
N GLU A 105 -5.95 -6.67 -3.92
CA GLU A 105 -5.52 -6.16 -5.21
C GLU A 105 -6.11 -4.77 -5.44
N LEU A 106 -5.23 -3.77 -5.61
CA LEU A 106 -5.56 -2.36 -5.86
C LEU A 106 -4.78 -1.78 -7.06
N GLY A 107 -3.76 -2.50 -7.54
CA GLY A 107 -2.74 -1.96 -8.44
C GLY A 107 -3.18 -1.86 -9.90
N PHE A 108 -4.14 -2.67 -10.33
CA PHE A 108 -4.57 -2.74 -11.73
C PHE A 108 -5.77 -1.85 -12.03
N PHE A 109 -5.61 -0.55 -11.86
CA PHE A 109 -6.61 0.43 -12.32
C PHE A 109 -6.68 0.48 -13.86
N VAL A 110 -5.57 0.15 -14.52
CA VAL A 110 -5.47 -0.01 -15.97
C VAL A 110 -5.10 -1.47 -16.25
N ASP A 111 -5.67 -2.05 -17.31
CA ASP A 111 -5.29 -3.38 -17.77
C ASP A 111 -3.89 -3.34 -18.39
N ASN A 112 -2.90 -3.77 -17.62
CA ASN A 112 -1.50 -3.90 -18.05
C ASN A 112 -1.13 -5.35 -18.42
N GLY A 113 -2.13 -6.17 -18.66
CA GLY A 113 -1.99 -7.57 -19.06
C GLY A 113 -2.05 -8.57 -17.88
N PRO A 114 -2.01 -9.87 -18.19
CA PRO A 114 -2.16 -10.94 -17.22
C PRO A 114 -0.96 -11.05 -16.28
N THR A 115 -1.22 -11.54 -15.07
CA THR A 115 -0.20 -11.95 -14.11
C THR A 115 -0.26 -13.47 -13.92
N GLU A 116 0.90 -14.07 -13.65
CA GLU A 116 1.01 -15.51 -13.41
C GLU A 116 0.98 -15.79 -11.90
N TYR A 117 0.29 -16.84 -11.51
CA TYR A 117 0.31 -17.40 -10.16
C TYR A 117 0.01 -18.90 -10.21
N ASN A 118 0.43 -19.62 -9.17
CA ASN A 118 0.11 -21.03 -9.02
C ASN A 118 -1.09 -21.18 -8.05
N PRO A 119 -2.29 -21.53 -8.55
CA PRO A 119 -3.48 -21.61 -7.70
C PRO A 119 -3.32 -22.52 -6.49
N HIS A 120 -2.60 -23.63 -6.64
CA HIS A 120 -2.35 -24.57 -5.56
C HIS A 120 -1.42 -23.99 -4.49
N LEU A 121 -0.23 -23.51 -4.90
CA LEU A 121 0.80 -23.07 -3.96
C LEU A 121 0.51 -21.67 -3.39
N ASP A 122 -0.05 -20.79 -4.21
CA ASP A 122 -0.18 -19.39 -3.87
C ASP A 122 -1.50 -19.07 -3.13
N ILE A 123 -2.57 -19.82 -3.42
CA ILE A 123 -3.90 -19.56 -2.84
C ILE A 123 -4.40 -20.74 -2.01
N CYS A 124 -4.66 -21.90 -2.65
CA CYS A 124 -5.38 -23.00 -2.00
C CYS A 124 -4.60 -23.61 -0.83
N ASN A 125 -3.34 -23.97 -1.03
CA ASN A 125 -2.50 -24.53 0.02
C ASN A 125 -2.29 -23.58 1.20
N LYS A 126 -2.33 -22.26 0.95
CA LYS A 126 -2.19 -21.24 1.99
C LYS A 126 -3.53 -20.78 2.58
N GLU A 127 -4.67 -21.18 2.00
CA GLU A 127 -6.00 -20.72 2.42
C GLU A 127 -6.12 -19.19 2.43
N ILE A 128 -5.57 -18.51 1.39
CA ILE A 128 -5.53 -17.06 1.31
C ILE A 128 -6.90 -16.52 0.91
N LYS A 129 -7.33 -15.45 1.59
CA LYS A 129 -8.47 -14.63 1.17
C LYS A 129 -7.99 -13.59 0.16
N VAL A 130 -8.63 -13.58 -1.01
CA VAL A 130 -8.34 -12.63 -2.09
C VAL A 130 -9.45 -11.61 -2.16
N ILE A 131 -9.09 -10.33 -2.18
CA ILE A 131 -10.03 -9.21 -2.18
C ILE A 131 -9.61 -8.27 -3.31
N GLY A 132 -10.53 -7.96 -4.22
CA GLY A 132 -10.36 -6.88 -5.18
C GLY A 132 -10.94 -5.58 -4.63
N SER A 133 -10.29 -4.46 -4.88
CA SER A 133 -10.80 -3.13 -4.56
C SER A 133 -10.81 -2.26 -5.80
N TRP A 134 -11.94 -1.61 -6.07
CA TRP A 134 -12.12 -0.80 -7.26
C TRP A 134 -12.79 0.52 -6.90
N THR A 135 -12.14 1.62 -7.26
CA THR A 135 -12.62 2.99 -7.06
C THR A 135 -13.05 3.32 -5.61
N TYR A 136 -13.87 4.34 -5.43
CA TYR A 136 -14.35 4.86 -4.16
C TYR A 136 -15.78 5.38 -4.29
N GLN A 137 -16.45 5.54 -3.16
CA GLN A 137 -17.78 6.15 -3.05
C GLN A 137 -17.65 7.52 -2.36
N ALA A 138 -18.69 8.37 -2.50
CA ALA A 138 -18.69 9.71 -1.89
C ALA A 138 -18.38 9.70 -0.38
N LYS A 139 -18.86 8.71 0.36
CA LYS A 139 -18.58 8.55 1.80
C LYS A 139 -17.11 8.33 2.11
N ASP A 140 -16.34 7.76 1.19
CA ASP A 140 -14.94 7.41 1.40
C ASP A 140 -14.06 8.68 1.45
N TRP A 141 -14.50 9.77 0.79
CA TRP A 141 -13.83 11.07 0.85
C TRP A 141 -13.79 11.65 2.26
N ILE A 142 -14.91 11.56 2.99
CA ILE A 142 -15.00 12.04 4.37
C ILE A 142 -14.02 11.25 5.24
N GLN A 143 -14.02 9.94 5.10
CA GLN A 143 -13.11 9.07 5.86
C GLN A 143 -11.63 9.35 5.51
N ALA A 144 -11.31 9.60 4.23
CA ALA A 144 -9.96 9.95 3.80
C ALA A 144 -9.50 11.28 4.42
N CYS A 145 -10.36 12.31 4.43
CA CYS A 145 -10.05 13.58 5.08
C CYS A 145 -9.81 13.43 6.59
N ASP A 146 -10.61 12.62 7.27
CA ASP A 146 -10.45 12.38 8.70
C ASP A 146 -9.17 11.58 9.00
N MET A 147 -8.85 10.60 8.15
CA MET A 147 -7.59 9.86 8.22
C MET A 147 -6.37 10.77 8.05
N LEU A 148 -6.40 11.68 7.07
CA LEU A 148 -5.30 12.63 6.85
C LEU A 148 -5.12 13.60 8.04
N LYS A 149 -6.22 14.10 8.63
CA LYS A 149 -6.16 14.92 9.86
C LYS A 149 -5.55 14.15 11.02
N GLU A 150 -5.91 12.88 11.19
CA GLU A 150 -5.37 12.05 12.26
C GLU A 150 -3.87 11.76 12.04
N ALA A 151 -3.48 11.48 10.78
CA ALA A 151 -2.09 11.30 10.40
C ALA A 151 -1.24 12.56 10.73
N GLN A 152 -1.74 13.76 10.45
CA GLN A 152 -1.08 15.02 10.80
C GLN A 152 -0.94 15.18 12.33
N LYS A 153 -1.96 14.85 13.10
CA LYS A 153 -1.88 14.88 14.58
C LYS A 153 -0.83 13.90 15.12
N ASP A 154 -0.69 12.75 14.47
CA ASP A 154 0.34 11.75 14.79
C ASP A 154 1.75 12.18 14.32
N GLY A 155 1.87 13.35 13.68
CA GLY A 155 3.14 13.90 13.19
C GLY A 155 3.65 13.23 11.93
N LEU A 156 2.80 12.54 11.18
CA LEU A 156 3.18 11.97 9.89
C LEU A 156 3.23 13.07 8.81
N PRO A 157 4.28 13.11 7.98
CA PRO A 157 4.50 14.18 6.99
C PRO A 157 3.64 13.97 5.73
N VAL A 158 2.32 13.96 5.87
CA VAL A 158 1.39 13.68 4.78
C VAL A 158 1.41 14.74 3.68
N GLU A 159 1.82 15.95 3.99
CA GLU A 159 2.02 17.05 3.04
C GLU A 159 3.17 16.77 2.06
N GLU A 160 4.17 15.99 2.45
CA GLU A 160 5.27 15.60 1.56
C GLU A 160 4.80 14.65 0.45
N LEU A 161 3.64 13.99 0.61
CA LEU A 161 3.05 13.14 -0.44
C LEU A 161 2.63 13.95 -1.65
N LEU A 162 2.16 15.17 -1.47
CA LEU A 162 1.77 16.07 -2.57
C LEU A 162 2.96 16.46 -3.45
N THR A 163 4.15 16.60 -2.85
CA THR A 163 5.39 16.93 -3.58
C THR A 163 5.85 15.78 -4.49
N ILE A 164 5.66 14.54 -4.04
CA ILE A 164 5.99 13.34 -4.84
C ILE A 164 5.04 13.23 -6.04
N GLU A 165 3.76 13.53 -5.86
CA GLU A 165 2.80 13.56 -6.96
C GLU A 165 3.12 14.64 -7.99
N GLN A 166 3.57 15.82 -7.57
CA GLN A 166 3.97 16.89 -8.49
C GLN A 166 5.16 16.48 -9.36
N GLU A 167 6.15 15.80 -8.81
CA GLU A 167 7.27 15.27 -9.62
C GLU A 167 6.81 14.20 -10.63
N THR A 168 5.82 13.39 -10.26
CA THR A 168 5.26 12.33 -11.13
C THR A 168 4.27 12.89 -12.16
N LEU A 169 3.53 13.94 -11.83
CA LEU A 169 2.56 14.60 -12.71
C LEU A 169 3.21 15.42 -13.82
N HIS A 170 4.47 15.84 -13.68
CA HIS A 170 5.22 16.47 -14.76
C HIS A 170 5.50 15.50 -15.92
N GLU A 171 5.39 14.21 -15.70
CA GLU A 171 5.54 13.17 -16.74
C GLU A 171 4.20 12.67 -17.30
N ALA A 172 3.06 13.06 -16.71
CA ALA A 172 1.73 12.63 -17.15
C ALA A 172 0.94 13.80 -17.78
N PRO A 173 0.29 13.62 -18.94
CA PRO A 173 -0.45 14.69 -19.61
C PRO A 173 -1.82 15.01 -18.99
N VAL A 174 -2.04 14.73 -17.72
CA VAL A 174 -3.31 14.99 -17.04
C VAL A 174 -3.11 16.05 -15.98
N HIS A 175 -3.54 17.27 -16.25
CA HIS A 175 -3.72 18.33 -15.25
C HIS A 175 -4.88 17.96 -14.33
N ILE A 176 -4.59 17.44 -13.14
CA ILE A 176 -5.54 17.43 -12.04
C ILE A 176 -5.38 18.78 -11.32
N ASP A 177 -6.37 19.65 -11.48
CA ASP A 177 -6.40 20.94 -10.78
C ASP A 177 -6.72 20.68 -9.31
N LEU A 178 -5.66 20.64 -8.49
CA LEU A 178 -5.75 20.45 -7.03
C LEU A 178 -6.46 21.62 -6.32
N SER A 179 -6.71 22.75 -6.99
CA SER A 179 -7.50 23.86 -6.44
C SER A 179 -8.94 23.43 -6.13
N VAL A 180 -9.47 22.44 -6.84
CA VAL A 180 -10.80 21.87 -6.61
C VAL A 180 -10.89 21.12 -5.27
N LEU A 181 -9.78 20.58 -4.74
CA LEU A 181 -9.75 19.91 -3.44
C LEU A 181 -9.64 20.88 -2.25
N ILE A 182 -9.21 22.12 -2.49
CA ILE A 182 -9.00 23.14 -1.45
C ILE A 182 -10.27 23.97 -1.21
N ASP A 183 -11.16 24.08 -2.20
CA ASP A 183 -12.34 24.95 -2.12
C ASP A 183 -13.50 24.38 -1.28
N PHE A 184 -13.42 23.12 -0.86
CA PHE A 184 -14.38 22.53 0.10
C PHE A 184 -14.20 23.03 1.55
N ARG A 185 -13.18 23.85 1.86
CA ARG A 185 -12.96 24.42 3.20
C ARG A 185 -13.69 25.73 3.47
N SER A 186 -14.30 26.38 2.47
CA SER A 186 -14.95 27.69 2.60
C SER A 186 -16.48 27.66 2.66
N GLY A 187 -17.08 26.48 2.66
CA GLY A 187 -18.53 26.30 2.77
C GLY A 187 -18.95 25.70 4.07
N GLN A 188 -18.92 26.51 5.15
CA GLN A 188 -19.55 26.33 6.50
C GLN A 188 -19.21 25.09 7.27
#